data_8b69d8914f2fe91d846dbf16ca49ec98
#
_entry.id   8b69d8914f2fe91d846dbf16ca49ec98
#
_cell.length_a   1.000
_cell.length_b   1.000
_cell.length_c   1.000
_cell.angle_alpha   90.00
_cell.angle_beta   90.00
_cell.angle_gamma   90.00
#
_symmetry.space_group_name_H-M   'P 1'
#
loop_
_entity.id
_entity.type
_entity.pdbx_description
1 polymer ?
#
loop_
_entity_poly.entity_id
_entity_poly.type
_entity_poly.pdbx_seq_one_letter_code
_entity_poly.pdbx_strand_id
1 'polypeptide(L)'
;MVDVEFFSSPIGLGHVTRDIAIADCFEGVSTNFVTGSSGAKILKNLNYTVDDAYAPPQFVVKNGSLKNSTRWLWDYFRYYKNCKGISEKILKTANPNLVVSDEDFASLTIAQNNKIPTVLITDILETRFTAGLTALVEKKMNKSMQKIIKNCDVVIIPENGPNEDNIRRVGPIVRRTQYSREELREKFHFKKKIIVVAIGGTDAGLFLIEKVLDIRPKLDDCEIILVSGPSLSQKFEKVKNLGFVDNLHEIIYAADVLVSLAGKSTIDEAKVYGTPGIFIPIKGHFEQEDNARDEGFVFEDIERLDSLILDKLGVERRQVEENGAKKAAEIIQDLLHLSNH
;
A
#
# COMPACT_ATOMS: atom_id res chain seq x y z
N MET A 1 20.21 -20.47 1.29
CA MET A 1 18.82 -20.84 1.52
C MET A 1 18.10 -19.59 1.97
N VAL A 2 16.95 -19.30 1.46
CA VAL A 2 16.16 -18.12 1.86
C VAL A 2 15.31 -18.53 3.05
N ASP A 3 15.34 -17.75 4.15
CA ASP A 3 14.51 -18.06 5.32
C ASP A 3 13.07 -17.67 5.08
N VAL A 4 12.85 -16.45 4.57
CA VAL A 4 11.53 -15.89 4.31
C VAL A 4 11.39 -15.42 2.86
N GLU A 5 10.43 -15.96 2.13
CA GLU A 5 10.05 -15.53 0.79
C GLU A 5 8.82 -14.63 0.88
N PHE A 6 8.98 -13.35 0.55
CA PHE A 6 7.88 -12.38 0.49
C PHE A 6 7.23 -12.39 -0.90
N PHE A 7 5.93 -12.53 -0.96
CA PHE A 7 5.11 -12.34 -2.16
C PHE A 7 4.23 -11.11 -1.96
N SER A 8 4.69 -9.98 -2.48
CA SER A 8 3.99 -8.70 -2.36
C SER A 8 3.11 -8.45 -3.57
N SER A 9 1.83 -8.20 -3.36
CA SER A 9 0.92 -7.80 -4.44
C SER A 9 1.46 -6.56 -5.16
N PRO A 10 1.60 -6.56 -6.49
CA PRO A 10 2.07 -5.40 -7.24
C PRO A 10 0.95 -4.40 -7.58
N ILE A 11 -0.27 -4.61 -7.05
CA ILE A 11 -1.41 -3.73 -7.23
C ILE A 11 -1.29 -2.56 -6.23
N GLY A 12 -0.66 -1.49 -6.66
CA GLY A 12 -0.24 -0.39 -5.80
C GLY A 12 1.18 -0.59 -5.24
N LEU A 13 1.65 0.39 -4.50
CA LEU A 13 2.97 0.37 -3.88
C LEU A 13 2.93 0.04 -2.38
N GLY A 14 1.73 0.13 -1.79
CA GLY A 14 1.52 -0.02 -0.36
C GLY A 14 2.00 -1.35 0.20
N HIS A 15 1.74 -2.45 -0.51
CA HIS A 15 2.14 -3.79 -0.10
C HIS A 15 3.67 -3.91 0.04
N VAL A 16 4.41 -3.52 -1.00
CA VAL A 16 5.87 -3.56 -0.98
C VAL A 16 6.46 -2.66 0.10
N THR A 17 5.93 -1.44 0.29
CA THR A 17 6.44 -0.53 1.33
C THR A 17 6.15 -1.06 2.74
N ARG A 18 5.04 -1.75 2.94
CA ARG A 18 4.67 -2.43 4.17
C ARG A 18 5.59 -3.62 4.46
N ASP A 19 5.86 -4.44 3.45
CA ASP A 19 6.77 -5.58 3.58
C ASP A 19 8.21 -5.15 3.86
N ILE A 20 8.68 -4.07 3.23
CA ILE A 20 9.99 -3.45 3.54
C ILE A 20 10.02 -3.01 5.01
N ALA A 21 8.95 -2.38 5.51
CA ALA A 21 8.90 -1.93 6.90
C ALA A 21 9.04 -3.08 7.90
N ILE A 22 8.52 -4.25 7.57
CA ILE A 22 8.65 -5.48 8.37
C ILE A 22 10.07 -6.04 8.24
N ALA A 23 10.57 -6.19 7.01
CA ALA A 23 11.88 -6.76 6.74
C ALA A 23 13.02 -5.94 7.35
N ASP A 24 12.90 -4.61 7.38
CA ASP A 24 13.83 -3.70 8.07
C ASP A 24 13.90 -3.95 9.59
N CYS A 25 12.94 -4.65 10.16
CA CYS A 25 12.92 -5.02 11.58
C CYS A 25 13.47 -6.43 11.86
N PHE A 26 13.81 -7.21 10.85
CA PHE A 26 14.37 -8.55 11.04
C PHE A 26 15.82 -8.51 11.49
N GLU A 27 16.18 -9.44 12.36
CA GLU A 27 17.55 -9.66 12.80
C GLU A 27 18.02 -11.06 12.34
N GLY A 28 19.04 -11.10 11.48
CA GLY A 28 19.67 -12.36 11.05
C GLY A 28 18.81 -13.25 10.16
N VAL A 29 17.75 -12.72 9.56
CA VAL A 29 16.85 -13.45 8.65
C VAL A 29 17.16 -13.08 7.21
N SER A 30 17.40 -14.08 6.36
CA SER A 30 17.59 -13.86 4.92
C SER A 30 16.23 -13.77 4.22
N THR A 31 16.02 -12.72 3.44
CA THR A 31 14.77 -12.44 2.75
C THR A 31 14.95 -12.34 1.24
N ASN A 32 13.97 -12.82 0.50
CA ASN A 32 13.80 -12.52 -0.91
C ASN A 32 12.38 -12.02 -1.16
N PHE A 33 12.19 -11.23 -2.21
CA PHE A 33 10.90 -10.64 -2.56
C PHE A 33 10.46 -11.06 -3.96
N VAL A 34 9.19 -11.33 -4.12
CA VAL A 34 8.54 -11.56 -5.42
C VAL A 34 7.45 -10.53 -5.59
N THR A 35 7.56 -9.69 -6.61
CA THR A 35 6.56 -8.67 -6.94
C THR A 35 6.67 -8.28 -8.41
N GLY A 36 6.28 -7.07 -8.78
CA GLY A 36 6.42 -6.58 -10.16
C GLY A 36 6.50 -5.07 -10.27
N SER A 37 6.97 -4.61 -11.44
CA SER A 37 6.92 -3.22 -11.86
C SER A 37 7.55 -2.23 -10.86
N SER A 38 6.75 -1.30 -10.37
CA SER A 38 7.20 -0.21 -9.50
C SER A 38 7.66 -0.71 -8.12
N GLY A 39 7.05 -1.77 -7.60
CA GLY A 39 7.45 -2.39 -6.34
C GLY A 39 8.84 -3.01 -6.43
N ALA A 40 9.11 -3.75 -7.50
CA ALA A 40 10.43 -4.31 -7.75
C ALA A 40 11.52 -3.23 -7.90
N LYS A 41 11.17 -2.07 -8.49
CA LYS A 41 12.10 -0.94 -8.60
C LYS A 41 12.48 -0.38 -7.24
N ILE A 42 11.51 -0.20 -6.32
CA ILE A 42 11.80 0.25 -4.94
C ILE A 42 12.75 -0.72 -4.24
N LEU A 43 12.44 -2.02 -4.28
CA LEU A 43 13.26 -3.05 -3.63
C LEU A 43 14.69 -3.06 -4.15
N LYS A 44 14.88 -2.97 -5.49
CA LYS A 44 16.21 -2.87 -6.12
C LYS A 44 16.97 -1.64 -5.66
N ASN A 45 16.30 -0.48 -5.59
CA ASN A 45 16.92 0.77 -5.12
C ASN A 45 17.39 0.69 -3.65
N LEU A 46 16.71 -0.12 -2.85
CA LEU A 46 17.04 -0.37 -1.44
C LEU A 46 17.97 -1.58 -1.25
N ASN A 47 18.49 -2.16 -2.33
CA ASN A 47 19.41 -3.31 -2.34
C ASN A 47 18.79 -4.62 -1.79
N TYR A 48 17.47 -4.77 -1.83
CA TYR A 48 16.83 -6.05 -1.57
C TYR A 48 16.93 -7.00 -2.78
N THR A 49 17.04 -8.29 -2.50
CA THR A 49 16.89 -9.33 -3.54
C THR A 49 15.43 -9.42 -3.96
N VAL A 50 15.16 -9.34 -5.27
CA VAL A 50 13.78 -9.33 -5.79
C VAL A 50 13.66 -10.01 -7.15
N ASP A 51 12.64 -10.84 -7.27
CA ASP A 51 12.13 -11.41 -8.52
C ASP A 51 11.02 -10.51 -9.06
N ASP A 52 11.29 -9.77 -10.15
CA ASP A 52 10.33 -8.92 -10.85
C ASP A 52 9.53 -9.78 -11.84
N ALA A 53 8.54 -10.50 -11.30
CA ALA A 53 7.85 -11.57 -12.02
C ALA A 53 6.36 -11.30 -12.29
N TYR A 54 5.77 -10.31 -11.62
CA TYR A 54 4.33 -10.06 -11.65
C TYR A 54 3.97 -8.87 -12.54
N ALA A 55 2.95 -9.04 -13.38
CA ALA A 55 2.40 -8.01 -14.26
C ALA A 55 0.87 -7.95 -14.12
N PRO A 56 0.34 -7.22 -13.12
CA PRO A 56 -1.10 -7.16 -12.87
C PRO A 56 -1.85 -6.33 -13.91
N PRO A 57 -3.15 -6.62 -14.13
CA PRO A 57 -3.98 -5.77 -14.96
C PRO A 57 -4.15 -4.39 -14.32
N GLN A 58 -4.08 -3.35 -15.15
CA GLN A 58 -4.23 -1.96 -14.72
C GLN A 58 -5.70 -1.60 -14.52
N PHE A 59 -5.99 -0.83 -13.48
CA PHE A 59 -7.29 -0.18 -13.33
C PHE A 59 -7.46 0.94 -14.36
N VAL A 60 -8.66 1.03 -14.93
CA VAL A 60 -9.04 2.13 -15.82
C VAL A 60 -9.85 3.15 -15.02
N VAL A 61 -9.27 4.31 -14.77
CA VAL A 61 -9.95 5.43 -14.09
C VAL A 61 -10.17 6.56 -15.08
N LYS A 62 -11.38 7.13 -15.09
CA LYS A 62 -11.74 8.29 -15.89
C LYS A 62 -12.52 9.28 -15.04
N ASN A 63 -12.04 10.52 -14.97
CA ASN A 63 -12.61 11.59 -14.14
C ASN A 63 -12.86 11.11 -12.68
N GLY A 64 -11.86 10.50 -12.06
CA GLY A 64 -11.93 10.01 -10.69
C GLY A 64 -12.85 8.80 -10.45
N SER A 65 -13.38 8.18 -11.50
CA SER A 65 -14.27 7.01 -11.39
C SER A 65 -13.67 5.78 -12.02
N LEU A 66 -13.77 4.64 -11.32
CA LEU A 66 -13.36 3.33 -11.82
C LEU A 66 -14.27 2.90 -12.98
N LYS A 67 -13.67 2.42 -14.07
CA LYS A 67 -14.36 1.91 -15.26
C LYS A 67 -14.00 0.46 -15.50
N ASN A 68 -14.94 -0.25 -16.13
CA ASN A 68 -14.75 -1.64 -16.60
C ASN A 68 -14.31 -2.63 -15.49
N SER A 69 -14.80 -2.48 -14.26
CA SER A 69 -14.47 -3.36 -13.13
C SER A 69 -14.70 -4.85 -13.42
N THR A 70 -15.76 -5.19 -14.17
CA THR A 70 -16.07 -6.57 -14.57
C THR A 70 -14.99 -7.17 -15.49
N ARG A 71 -14.52 -6.39 -16.47
CA ARG A 71 -13.44 -6.81 -17.37
C ARG A 71 -12.14 -6.97 -16.59
N TRP A 72 -11.85 -6.02 -15.73
CA TRP A 72 -10.67 -6.07 -14.86
C TRP A 72 -10.67 -7.34 -13.99
N LEU A 73 -11.83 -7.74 -13.42
CA LEU A 73 -11.96 -8.97 -12.64
C LEU A 73 -11.64 -10.23 -13.44
N TRP A 74 -12.04 -10.29 -14.71
CA TRP A 74 -11.68 -11.40 -15.61
C TRP A 74 -10.19 -11.43 -15.94
N ASP A 75 -9.58 -10.28 -16.19
CA ASP A 75 -8.15 -10.17 -16.44
C ASP A 75 -7.35 -10.51 -15.18
N TYR A 76 -7.83 -10.10 -14.00
CA TYR A 76 -7.28 -10.48 -12.71
C TYR A 76 -7.34 -12.00 -12.46
N PHE A 77 -8.41 -12.67 -12.86
CA PHE A 77 -8.51 -14.14 -12.73
C PHE A 77 -7.47 -14.87 -13.58
N ARG A 78 -7.17 -14.37 -14.79
CA ARG A 78 -6.07 -14.90 -15.63
C ARG A 78 -4.71 -14.64 -15.00
N TYR A 79 -4.52 -13.44 -14.52
CA TYR A 79 -3.32 -13.04 -13.80
C TYR A 79 -3.08 -13.93 -12.59
N TYR A 80 -4.08 -14.15 -11.74
CA TYR A 80 -4.02 -15.05 -10.60
C TYR A 80 -3.58 -16.48 -10.96
N LYS A 81 -4.09 -17.03 -12.07
CA LYS A 81 -3.65 -18.35 -12.56
C LYS A 81 -2.19 -18.35 -12.99
N ASN A 82 -1.74 -17.28 -13.63
CA ASN A 82 -0.33 -17.14 -14.03
C ASN A 82 0.58 -17.03 -12.81
N CYS A 83 0.18 -16.24 -11.81
CA CYS A 83 0.92 -16.09 -10.56
C CYS A 83 1.12 -17.43 -9.85
N LYS A 84 0.14 -18.34 -9.85
CA LYS A 84 0.32 -19.69 -9.31
C LYS A 84 1.47 -20.44 -9.96
N GLY A 85 1.57 -20.39 -11.29
CA GLY A 85 2.66 -21.07 -12.02
C GLY A 85 4.03 -20.42 -11.75
N ILE A 86 4.06 -19.10 -11.54
CA ILE A 86 5.27 -18.37 -11.16
C ILE A 86 5.68 -18.75 -9.73
N SER A 87 4.76 -18.68 -8.77
CA SER A 87 5.00 -19.02 -7.37
C SER A 87 5.46 -20.47 -7.21
N GLU A 88 4.89 -21.42 -7.96
CA GLU A 88 5.30 -22.83 -7.93
C GLU A 88 6.77 -23.00 -8.34
N LYS A 89 7.20 -22.30 -9.40
CA LYS A 89 8.59 -22.34 -9.86
C LYS A 89 9.54 -21.74 -8.84
N ILE A 90 9.20 -20.56 -8.31
CA ILE A 90 10.03 -19.85 -7.33
C ILE A 90 10.17 -20.66 -6.05
N LEU A 91 9.06 -21.12 -5.45
CA LEU A 91 9.08 -21.89 -4.22
C LEU A 91 9.84 -23.21 -4.35
N LYS A 92 9.76 -23.87 -5.52
CA LYS A 92 10.54 -25.08 -5.79
C LYS A 92 12.05 -24.81 -5.86
N THR A 93 12.45 -23.64 -6.31
CA THR A 93 13.88 -23.27 -6.46
C THR A 93 14.44 -22.67 -5.17
N ALA A 94 13.71 -21.75 -4.53
CA ALA A 94 14.13 -21.05 -3.32
C ALA A 94 14.08 -21.97 -2.09
N ASN A 95 13.09 -22.88 -2.04
CA ASN A 95 12.80 -23.76 -0.90
C ASN A 95 12.86 -23.02 0.44
N PRO A 96 12.02 -21.97 0.63
CA PRO A 96 12.06 -21.15 1.83
C PRO A 96 11.51 -21.89 3.04
N ASN A 97 11.92 -21.46 4.25
CA ASN A 97 11.38 -21.97 5.49
C ASN A 97 9.98 -21.41 5.80
N LEU A 98 9.67 -20.21 5.27
CA LEU A 98 8.41 -19.50 5.49
C LEU A 98 8.03 -18.67 4.28
N VAL A 99 6.75 -18.62 3.96
CA VAL A 99 6.15 -17.72 2.95
C VAL A 99 5.35 -16.64 3.66
N VAL A 100 5.71 -15.39 3.41
CA VAL A 100 4.92 -14.21 3.78
C VAL A 100 4.27 -13.66 2.52
N SER A 101 2.96 -13.53 2.52
CA SER A 101 2.22 -12.99 1.39
C SER A 101 1.48 -11.73 1.81
N ASP A 102 1.74 -10.63 1.11
CA ASP A 102 0.94 -9.40 1.24
C ASP A 102 -0.04 -9.35 0.06
N GLU A 103 -1.25 -9.87 0.32
CA GLU A 103 -2.39 -9.97 -0.61
C GLU A 103 -2.13 -10.75 -1.92
N ASP A 104 -1.09 -11.57 -1.98
CA ASP A 104 -0.92 -12.54 -3.08
C ASP A 104 -1.46 -13.92 -2.70
N PHE A 105 -2.74 -14.15 -2.89
CA PHE A 105 -3.40 -15.43 -2.61
C PHE A 105 -2.94 -16.57 -3.52
N ALA A 106 -2.21 -16.29 -4.59
CA ALA A 106 -1.68 -17.30 -5.49
C ALA A 106 -0.52 -18.06 -4.84
N SER A 107 0.45 -17.33 -4.29
CA SER A 107 1.60 -17.91 -3.57
C SER A 107 1.17 -18.71 -2.34
N LEU A 108 0.21 -18.17 -1.56
CA LEU A 108 -0.36 -18.87 -0.41
C LEU A 108 -0.97 -20.23 -0.79
N THR A 109 -1.72 -20.26 -1.90
CA THR A 109 -2.30 -21.52 -2.39
C THR A 109 -1.21 -22.57 -2.68
N ILE A 110 -0.10 -22.15 -3.28
CA ILE A 110 1.00 -23.07 -3.62
C ILE A 110 1.79 -23.45 -2.36
N ALA A 111 2.09 -22.49 -1.48
CA ALA A 111 2.79 -22.74 -0.22
C ALA A 111 2.02 -23.75 0.66
N GLN A 112 0.71 -23.54 0.85
CA GLN A 112 -0.16 -24.43 1.62
C GLN A 112 -0.21 -25.85 1.03
N ASN A 113 -0.26 -25.97 -0.31
CA ASN A 113 -0.22 -27.28 -0.97
C ASN A 113 1.11 -28.01 -0.77
N ASN A 114 2.21 -27.28 -0.63
CA ASN A 114 3.55 -27.81 -0.37
C ASN A 114 3.89 -27.90 1.13
N LYS A 115 2.93 -27.58 2.02
CA LYS A 115 3.09 -27.60 3.48
C LYS A 115 4.21 -26.67 3.98
N ILE A 116 4.46 -25.57 3.27
CA ILE A 116 5.35 -24.50 3.71
C ILE A 116 4.53 -23.62 4.66
N PRO A 117 5.05 -23.25 5.84
CA PRO A 117 4.39 -22.31 6.76
C PRO A 117 4.05 -21.00 6.07
N THR A 118 2.91 -20.41 6.42
CA THR A 118 2.36 -19.25 5.71
C THR A 118 1.92 -18.14 6.65
N VAL A 119 2.32 -16.91 6.33
CA VAL A 119 1.77 -15.68 6.89
C VAL A 119 1.07 -14.90 5.79
N LEU A 120 -0.17 -14.49 6.02
CA LEU A 120 -0.87 -13.54 5.20
C LEU A 120 -0.87 -12.17 5.88
N ILE A 121 -0.50 -11.14 5.14
CA ILE A 121 -0.73 -9.74 5.54
C ILE A 121 -1.86 -9.22 4.67
N THR A 122 -2.92 -8.68 5.26
CA THR A 122 -4.07 -8.14 4.51
C THR A 122 -4.88 -7.16 5.36
N ASP A 123 -5.47 -6.18 4.72
CA ASP A 123 -6.51 -5.29 5.24
C ASP A 123 -7.89 -5.62 4.64
N ILE A 124 -7.94 -6.55 3.67
CA ILE A 124 -9.17 -6.97 2.98
C ILE A 124 -9.47 -8.43 3.27
N LEU A 125 -10.57 -8.70 3.95
CA LEU A 125 -11.06 -10.06 4.18
C LEU A 125 -12.13 -10.49 3.16
N GLU A 126 -12.71 -9.55 2.43
CA GLU A 126 -13.74 -9.78 1.41
C GLU A 126 -13.72 -8.66 0.36
N THR A 127 -13.85 -9.00 -0.92
CA THR A 127 -13.93 -8.04 -2.03
C THR A 127 -15.36 -7.69 -2.41
N ARG A 128 -15.59 -6.45 -2.91
CA ARG A 128 -16.91 -5.93 -3.31
C ARG A 128 -16.81 -5.07 -4.56
N PHE A 129 -16.20 -5.61 -5.64
CA PHE A 129 -16.01 -4.88 -6.91
C PHE A 129 -17.19 -4.95 -7.87
N THR A 130 -18.09 -5.93 -7.69
CA THR A 130 -19.12 -6.20 -8.68
C THR A 130 -20.53 -6.22 -8.08
N ALA A 131 -21.52 -5.98 -8.97
CA ALA A 131 -22.94 -6.04 -8.63
C ALA A 131 -23.72 -6.91 -9.62
N GLY A 132 -24.94 -7.28 -9.29
CA GLY A 132 -25.81 -8.08 -10.15
C GLY A 132 -25.30 -9.53 -10.34
N LEU A 133 -25.41 -10.07 -11.54
CA LEU A 133 -25.04 -11.46 -11.84
C LEU A 133 -23.54 -11.75 -11.65
N THR A 134 -22.68 -10.77 -11.85
CA THR A 134 -21.23 -10.91 -11.66
C THR A 134 -20.84 -11.03 -10.19
N ALA A 135 -21.67 -10.54 -9.27
CA ALA A 135 -21.47 -10.73 -7.83
C ALA A 135 -21.48 -12.21 -7.41
N LEU A 136 -22.12 -13.10 -8.16
CA LEU A 136 -22.07 -14.55 -7.89
C LEU A 136 -20.66 -15.13 -8.11
N VAL A 137 -19.94 -14.63 -9.12
CA VAL A 137 -18.56 -15.04 -9.38
C VAL A 137 -17.65 -14.51 -8.27
N GLU A 138 -17.79 -13.24 -7.91
CA GLU A 138 -17.04 -12.63 -6.83
C GLU A 138 -17.30 -13.32 -5.48
N LYS A 139 -18.55 -13.67 -5.16
CA LYS A 139 -18.88 -14.45 -3.97
C LYS A 139 -18.16 -15.80 -3.91
N LYS A 140 -18.01 -16.48 -5.06
CA LYS A 140 -17.24 -17.76 -5.13
C LYS A 140 -15.75 -17.50 -4.92
N MET A 141 -15.22 -16.41 -5.45
CA MET A 141 -13.83 -16.00 -5.21
C MET A 141 -13.59 -15.68 -3.73
N ASN A 142 -14.47 -14.88 -3.12
CA ASN A 142 -14.41 -14.57 -1.69
C ASN A 142 -14.45 -15.83 -0.82
N LYS A 143 -15.31 -16.81 -1.14
CA LYS A 143 -15.33 -18.10 -0.43
C LYS A 143 -13.99 -18.85 -0.56
N SER A 144 -13.35 -18.80 -1.72
CA SER A 144 -12.03 -19.41 -1.91
C SER A 144 -10.95 -18.66 -1.13
N MET A 145 -10.99 -17.34 -1.14
CA MET A 145 -10.10 -16.47 -0.38
C MET A 145 -10.20 -16.71 1.13
N GLN A 146 -11.41 -16.75 1.68
CA GLN A 146 -11.65 -17.07 3.09
C GLN A 146 -11.12 -18.45 3.49
N LYS A 147 -11.20 -19.44 2.59
CA LYS A 147 -10.60 -20.75 2.85
C LYS A 147 -9.07 -20.68 2.94
N ILE A 148 -8.43 -19.91 2.07
CA ILE A 148 -6.97 -19.69 2.10
C ILE A 148 -6.58 -18.96 3.39
N ILE A 149 -7.29 -17.87 3.75
CA ILE A 149 -7.09 -17.11 4.99
C ILE A 149 -7.14 -18.02 6.22
N LYS A 150 -8.18 -18.86 6.31
CA LYS A 150 -8.35 -19.80 7.44
C LYS A 150 -7.23 -20.83 7.53
N ASN A 151 -6.60 -21.17 6.43
CA ASN A 151 -5.52 -22.15 6.37
C ASN A 151 -4.13 -21.56 6.56
N CYS A 152 -3.99 -20.23 6.68
CA CYS A 152 -2.72 -19.60 7.04
C CYS A 152 -2.38 -19.89 8.51
N ASP A 153 -1.10 -20.10 8.80
CA ASP A 153 -0.62 -20.27 10.18
C ASP A 153 -0.84 -18.98 10.98
N VAL A 154 -0.60 -17.83 10.36
CA VAL A 154 -0.86 -16.51 10.91
C VAL A 154 -1.43 -15.58 9.83
N VAL A 155 -2.37 -14.74 10.23
CA VAL A 155 -2.90 -13.61 9.45
C VAL A 155 -2.61 -12.32 10.19
N ILE A 156 -1.84 -11.43 9.61
CA ILE A 156 -1.51 -10.10 10.15
C ILE A 156 -2.44 -9.08 9.53
N ILE A 157 -3.17 -8.34 10.37
CA ILE A 157 -4.01 -7.22 9.96
C ILE A 157 -3.34 -5.92 10.45
N PRO A 158 -3.02 -4.97 9.54
CA PRO A 158 -2.36 -3.71 9.87
C PRO A 158 -3.33 -2.69 10.48
N GLU A 159 -4.06 -3.11 11.51
CA GLU A 159 -5.03 -2.31 12.23
C GLU A 159 -4.95 -2.60 13.73
N ASN A 160 -5.43 -1.66 14.55
CA ASN A 160 -5.62 -1.89 15.98
C ASN A 160 -6.87 -2.74 16.24
N GLY A 161 -6.82 -3.56 17.26
CA GLY A 161 -7.97 -4.38 17.67
C GLY A 161 -7.56 -5.67 18.40
N PRO A 162 -8.55 -6.47 18.81
CA PRO A 162 -8.29 -7.75 19.47
C PRO A 162 -7.77 -8.79 18.48
N ASN A 163 -6.92 -9.69 18.97
CA ASN A 163 -6.53 -10.87 18.23
C ASN A 163 -7.62 -11.94 18.29
N GLU A 164 -7.78 -12.70 17.21
CA GLU A 164 -8.79 -13.76 17.08
C GLU A 164 -8.21 -14.95 16.31
N ASP A 165 -8.37 -16.17 16.79
CA ASP A 165 -7.88 -17.40 16.16
C ASP A 165 -6.42 -17.26 15.64
N ASN A 166 -6.23 -17.33 14.31
CA ASN A 166 -4.95 -17.12 13.65
C ASN A 166 -4.69 -15.63 13.26
N ILE A 167 -5.61 -14.71 13.57
CA ILE A 167 -5.52 -13.28 13.23
C ILE A 167 -4.76 -12.54 14.34
N ARG A 168 -3.79 -11.74 13.92
CA ARG A 168 -2.99 -10.83 14.77
C ARG A 168 -3.12 -9.40 14.28
N ARG A 169 -3.67 -8.52 15.10
CA ARG A 169 -3.77 -7.09 14.83
C ARG A 169 -2.57 -6.39 15.43
N VAL A 170 -1.83 -5.68 14.60
CA VAL A 170 -0.53 -5.10 14.98
C VAL A 170 -0.52 -3.56 14.98
N GLY A 171 -1.59 -2.93 14.48
CA GLY A 171 -1.59 -1.51 14.12
C GLY A 171 -0.99 -1.26 12.73
N PRO A 172 -0.99 -0.02 12.25
CA PRO A 172 -0.46 0.35 10.95
C PRO A 172 1.00 -0.03 10.80
N ILE A 173 1.38 -0.52 9.62
CA ILE A 173 2.74 -0.96 9.30
C ILE A 173 3.36 0.05 8.35
N VAL A 174 4.35 0.80 8.84
CA VAL A 174 4.94 1.94 8.12
C VAL A 174 6.46 1.90 8.19
N ARG A 175 7.12 2.25 7.09
CA ARG A 175 8.58 2.40 7.06
C ARG A 175 9.03 3.46 8.05
N ARG A 176 10.15 3.20 8.72
CA ARG A 176 10.76 4.15 9.68
C ARG A 176 11.74 5.07 8.98
N THR A 177 11.91 6.27 9.52
CA THR A 177 13.02 7.16 9.20
C THR A 177 13.86 7.38 10.46
N GLN A 178 15.16 7.62 10.25
CA GLN A 178 16.10 7.98 11.31
C GLN A 178 16.17 9.50 11.55
N TYR A 179 15.56 10.28 10.64
CA TYR A 179 15.62 11.72 10.64
C TYR A 179 14.44 12.32 11.41
N SER A 180 14.69 13.40 12.11
CA SER A 180 13.63 14.28 12.63
C SER A 180 12.93 14.99 11.46
N ARG A 181 11.76 15.53 11.72
CA ARG A 181 11.01 16.31 10.73
C ARG A 181 11.81 17.54 10.27
N GLU A 182 12.50 18.21 11.18
CA GLU A 182 13.33 19.37 10.91
C GLU A 182 14.48 19.03 9.97
N GLU A 183 15.22 17.95 10.22
CA GLU A 183 16.29 17.46 9.34
C GLU A 183 15.77 17.10 7.96
N LEU A 184 14.59 16.48 7.85
CA LEU A 184 13.96 16.19 6.56
C LEU A 184 13.56 17.46 5.82
N ARG A 185 13.02 18.47 6.52
CA ARG A 185 12.68 19.75 5.89
C ARG A 185 13.92 20.46 5.37
N GLU A 186 15.04 20.40 6.08
CA GLU A 186 16.33 20.91 5.59
C GLU A 186 16.83 20.11 4.37
N LYS A 187 16.81 18.78 4.44
CA LYS A 187 17.20 17.87 3.36
C LYS A 187 16.40 18.13 2.06
N PHE A 188 15.09 18.37 2.17
CA PHE A 188 14.22 18.62 1.03
C PHE A 188 14.14 20.11 0.63
N HIS A 189 14.80 21.01 1.39
CA HIS A 189 14.75 22.47 1.23
C HIS A 189 13.34 23.06 1.36
N PHE A 190 12.54 22.53 2.28
CA PHE A 190 11.18 22.96 2.56
C PHE A 190 11.17 24.18 3.49
N LYS A 191 10.98 25.37 2.91
CA LYS A 191 11.04 26.64 3.64
C LYS A 191 9.67 27.25 3.98
N LYS A 192 8.65 26.91 3.20
CA LYS A 192 7.26 27.36 3.38
C LYS A 192 6.40 26.28 4.03
N LYS A 193 5.10 26.55 4.17
CA LYS A 193 4.10 25.50 4.39
C LYS A 193 4.06 24.57 3.18
N ILE A 194 4.16 23.28 3.42
CA ILE A 194 4.28 22.27 2.37
C ILE A 194 2.99 21.45 2.28
N ILE A 195 2.40 21.45 1.10
CA ILE A 195 1.30 20.57 0.73
C ILE A 195 1.87 19.49 -0.19
N VAL A 196 1.87 18.25 0.28
CA VAL A 196 2.25 17.10 -0.54
C VAL A 196 1.01 16.52 -1.20
N VAL A 197 1.08 16.31 -2.51
CA VAL A 197 0.02 15.63 -3.28
C VAL A 197 0.58 14.31 -3.78
N ALA A 198 0.08 13.19 -3.25
CA ALA A 198 0.53 11.85 -3.57
C ALA A 198 -0.59 11.04 -4.22
N ILE A 199 -0.39 10.58 -5.46
CA ILE A 199 -1.42 9.88 -6.24
C ILE A 199 -1.21 8.38 -6.39
N GLY A 200 -0.23 7.83 -5.68
CA GLY A 200 0.12 6.41 -5.75
C GLY A 200 0.96 6.03 -6.97
N GLY A 201 1.04 4.73 -7.25
CA GLY A 201 1.93 4.15 -8.27
C GLY A 201 1.43 4.25 -9.72
N THR A 202 0.24 4.77 -9.96
CA THR A 202 -0.40 4.83 -11.29
C THR A 202 -0.94 6.23 -11.58
N ASP A 203 -1.35 6.47 -12.82
CA ASP A 203 -2.03 7.72 -13.25
C ASP A 203 -3.52 7.79 -12.88
N ALA A 204 -4.02 6.83 -12.11
CA ALA A 204 -5.39 6.82 -11.62
C ALA A 204 -5.78 8.07 -10.80
N GLY A 205 -4.81 8.73 -10.17
CA GLY A 205 -5.00 9.95 -9.38
C GLY A 205 -4.80 11.26 -10.13
N LEU A 206 -4.68 11.26 -11.47
CA LEU A 206 -4.47 12.48 -12.26
C LEU A 206 -5.53 13.56 -11.99
N PHE A 207 -6.79 13.17 -11.83
CA PHE A 207 -7.90 14.08 -11.50
C PHE A 207 -7.66 14.90 -10.22
N LEU A 208 -6.97 14.31 -9.24
CA LEU A 208 -6.63 14.98 -7.98
C LEU A 208 -5.53 16.04 -8.20
N ILE A 209 -4.52 15.72 -9.02
CA ILE A 209 -3.50 16.69 -9.42
C ILE A 209 -4.14 17.86 -10.17
N GLU A 210 -4.99 17.60 -11.16
CA GLU A 210 -5.70 18.62 -11.93
C GLU A 210 -6.49 19.55 -11.00
N LYS A 211 -7.23 19.00 -10.05
CA LYS A 211 -7.97 19.79 -9.07
C LYS A 211 -7.06 20.66 -8.20
N VAL A 212 -5.94 20.12 -7.71
CA VAL A 212 -4.97 20.91 -6.91
C VAL A 212 -4.35 22.03 -7.74
N LEU A 213 -4.06 21.80 -9.01
CA LEU A 213 -3.56 22.85 -9.91
C LEU A 213 -4.59 23.97 -10.13
N ASP A 214 -5.86 23.63 -10.26
CA ASP A 214 -6.96 24.60 -10.43
C ASP A 214 -7.14 25.50 -9.19
N ILE A 215 -7.02 24.93 -7.98
CA ILE A 215 -7.15 25.69 -6.73
C ILE A 215 -5.87 26.36 -6.26
N ARG A 216 -4.73 26.10 -6.90
CA ARG A 216 -3.42 26.63 -6.52
C ARG A 216 -3.40 28.16 -6.28
N PRO A 217 -4.08 29.02 -7.08
CA PRO A 217 -4.09 30.45 -6.82
C PRO A 217 -4.64 30.87 -5.45
N LYS A 218 -5.37 29.97 -4.77
CA LYS A 218 -5.90 30.20 -3.41
C LYS A 218 -4.92 29.74 -2.31
N LEU A 219 -3.76 29.18 -2.68
CA LEU A 219 -2.75 28.58 -1.80
C LEU A 219 -1.38 29.22 -1.97
N ASP A 220 -1.32 30.53 -2.27
CA ASP A 220 -0.10 31.26 -2.67
C ASP A 220 1.00 31.27 -1.59
N ASP A 221 0.66 31.17 -0.31
CA ASP A 221 1.62 31.10 0.79
C ASP A 221 2.23 29.72 1.00
N CYS A 222 1.74 28.73 0.25
CA CYS A 222 2.18 27.33 0.35
C CYS A 222 3.05 26.93 -0.85
N GLU A 223 3.90 25.95 -0.65
CA GLU A 223 4.59 25.22 -1.71
C GLU A 223 3.91 23.88 -1.93
N ILE A 224 3.55 23.57 -3.17
CA ILE A 224 2.91 22.30 -3.55
C ILE A 224 3.97 21.39 -4.13
N ILE A 225 4.09 20.21 -3.52
CA ILE A 225 4.99 19.12 -3.92
C ILE A 225 4.15 17.99 -4.48
N LEU A 226 4.33 17.67 -5.75
CA LEU A 226 3.69 16.48 -6.35
C LEU A 226 4.62 15.28 -6.23
N VAL A 227 4.06 14.17 -5.79
CA VAL A 227 4.67 12.85 -5.88
C VAL A 227 3.79 12.01 -6.79
N SER A 228 4.22 11.88 -8.04
CA SER A 228 3.51 11.12 -9.06
C SER A 228 4.08 9.71 -9.20
N GLY A 229 3.22 8.74 -9.56
CA GLY A 229 3.69 7.40 -9.85
C GLY A 229 4.64 7.33 -11.06
N PRO A 230 5.35 6.23 -11.24
CA PRO A 230 6.32 6.07 -12.33
C PRO A 230 5.69 6.04 -13.72
N SER A 231 4.39 5.83 -13.82
CA SER A 231 3.63 5.85 -15.07
C SER A 231 3.31 7.28 -15.55
N LEU A 232 3.41 8.29 -14.68
CA LEU A 232 3.06 9.66 -15.02
C LEU A 232 4.29 10.45 -15.47
N SER A 233 4.44 10.61 -16.79
CA SER A 233 5.54 11.37 -17.41
C SER A 233 5.24 12.86 -17.63
N GLN A 234 4.02 13.30 -17.34
CA GLN A 234 3.60 14.68 -17.56
C GLN A 234 4.34 15.65 -16.62
N LYS A 235 4.84 16.75 -17.18
CA LYS A 235 5.41 17.85 -16.40
C LYS A 235 4.33 18.87 -16.05
N PHE A 236 4.33 19.33 -14.81
CA PHE A 236 3.41 20.35 -14.31
C PHE A 236 4.21 21.62 -14.00
N GLU A 237 3.93 22.73 -14.69
CA GLU A 237 4.79 23.91 -14.65
C GLU A 237 4.73 24.71 -13.34
N LYS A 238 3.68 24.67 -12.58
CA LYS A 238 3.46 25.58 -11.43
C LYS A 238 3.69 24.98 -10.06
N VAL A 239 4.22 23.76 -10.01
CA VAL A 239 4.43 22.99 -8.79
C VAL A 239 5.74 22.23 -8.87
N LYS A 240 6.33 21.92 -7.73
CA LYS A 240 7.54 21.09 -7.69
C LYS A 240 7.13 19.61 -7.82
N ASN A 241 7.36 19.04 -8.99
CA ASN A 241 7.10 17.61 -9.23
C ASN A 241 8.37 16.81 -8.95
N LEU A 242 8.33 15.92 -7.95
CA LEU A 242 9.43 15.01 -7.61
C LEU A 242 9.38 13.73 -8.45
N GLY A 243 8.29 13.49 -9.19
CA GLY A 243 8.10 12.24 -9.89
C GLY A 243 7.94 11.05 -8.95
N PHE A 244 8.49 9.91 -9.37
CA PHE A 244 8.52 8.71 -8.53
C PHE A 244 9.64 8.80 -7.49
N VAL A 245 9.29 8.55 -6.24
CA VAL A 245 10.22 8.52 -5.10
C VAL A 245 10.10 7.19 -4.35
N ASP A 246 11.16 6.74 -3.74
CA ASP A 246 11.21 5.52 -2.91
C ASP A 246 11.10 5.82 -1.40
N ASN A 247 11.07 7.11 -1.04
CA ASN A 247 11.02 7.59 0.33
C ASN A 247 9.81 8.50 0.62
N LEU A 248 8.65 8.18 0.05
CA LEU A 248 7.41 8.98 0.23
C LEU A 248 7.08 9.21 1.71
N HIS A 249 7.26 8.23 2.57
CA HIS A 249 7.05 8.34 4.02
C HIS A 249 7.84 9.50 4.67
N GLU A 250 9.10 9.74 4.24
CA GLU A 250 9.89 10.89 4.71
C GLU A 250 9.31 12.22 4.23
N ILE A 251 8.83 12.27 2.99
CA ILE A 251 8.21 13.46 2.40
C ILE A 251 6.90 13.78 3.11
N ILE A 252 6.09 12.76 3.40
CA ILE A 252 4.86 12.89 4.20
C ILE A 252 5.18 13.42 5.59
N TYR A 253 6.21 12.87 6.25
CA TYR A 253 6.62 13.33 7.58
C TYR A 253 7.08 14.79 7.57
N ALA A 254 7.79 15.25 6.54
CA ALA A 254 8.26 16.63 6.40
C ALA A 254 7.14 17.63 6.02
N ALA A 255 6.02 17.16 5.47
CA ALA A 255 4.92 17.99 4.98
C ALA A 255 4.10 18.63 6.13
N ASP A 256 3.34 19.67 5.82
CA ASP A 256 2.36 20.27 6.73
C ASP A 256 0.95 19.70 6.47
N VAL A 257 0.63 19.37 5.21
CA VAL A 257 -0.62 18.70 4.82
C VAL A 257 -0.32 17.69 3.71
N LEU A 258 -0.97 16.54 3.81
CA LEU A 258 -1.00 15.53 2.75
C LEU A 258 -2.36 15.55 2.06
N VAL A 259 -2.37 15.58 0.73
CA VAL A 259 -3.53 15.32 -0.11
C VAL A 259 -3.25 14.04 -0.91
N SER A 260 -4.06 13.03 -0.78
CA SER A 260 -3.79 11.74 -1.41
C SER A 260 -5.06 11.02 -1.85
N LEU A 261 -4.89 10.03 -2.73
CA LEU A 261 -5.87 8.96 -2.86
C LEU A 261 -5.98 8.19 -1.54
N ALA A 262 -7.14 7.62 -1.28
CA ALA A 262 -7.42 6.91 -0.03
C ALA A 262 -6.85 5.48 0.00
N GLY A 263 -5.55 5.34 -0.33
CA GLY A 263 -4.82 4.08 -0.16
C GLY A 263 -4.41 3.86 1.30
N LYS A 264 -4.65 2.66 1.83
CA LYS A 264 -4.43 2.32 3.25
C LYS A 264 -3.03 2.69 3.74
N SER A 265 -1.97 2.29 3.03
CA SER A 265 -0.58 2.55 3.45
C SER A 265 -0.26 4.05 3.57
N THR A 266 -0.80 4.89 2.67
CA THR A 266 -0.57 6.34 2.72
C THR A 266 -1.33 7.00 3.88
N ILE A 267 -2.53 6.50 4.20
CA ILE A 267 -3.29 6.90 5.39
C ILE A 267 -2.51 6.52 6.65
N ASP A 268 -2.01 5.30 6.71
CA ASP A 268 -1.22 4.80 7.83
C ASP A 268 0.07 5.61 8.06
N GLU A 269 0.78 5.95 6.97
CA GLU A 269 1.95 6.85 7.04
C GLU A 269 1.57 8.22 7.64
N ALA A 270 0.46 8.80 7.20
CA ALA A 270 -0.01 10.07 7.73
C ALA A 270 -0.34 9.99 9.23
N LYS A 271 -1.01 8.92 9.68
CA LYS A 271 -1.36 8.69 11.08
C LYS A 271 -0.14 8.47 11.98
N VAL A 272 0.78 7.61 11.55
CA VAL A 272 1.99 7.28 12.32
C VAL A 272 2.92 8.48 12.43
N TYR A 273 3.06 9.28 11.36
CA TYR A 273 3.88 10.50 11.37
C TYR A 273 3.15 11.75 11.85
N GLY A 274 1.86 11.65 12.11
CA GLY A 274 1.04 12.77 12.60
C GLY A 274 0.84 13.88 11.56
N THR A 275 0.93 13.58 10.26
CA THR A 275 0.72 14.55 9.20
C THR A 275 -0.77 14.70 8.91
N PRO A 276 -1.36 15.91 9.02
CA PRO A 276 -2.75 16.12 8.67
C PRO A 276 -3.02 15.69 7.22
N GLY A 277 -3.98 14.77 7.00
CA GLY A 277 -4.28 14.21 5.69
C GLY A 277 -5.68 14.58 5.19
N ILE A 278 -5.83 14.59 3.85
CA ILE A 278 -7.09 14.66 3.10
C ILE A 278 -7.04 13.50 2.10
N PHE A 279 -8.03 12.62 2.16
CA PHE A 279 -8.02 11.36 1.42
C PHE A 279 -9.23 11.27 0.50
N ILE A 280 -9.01 11.51 -0.80
CA ILE A 280 -10.06 11.49 -1.82
C ILE A 280 -10.07 10.13 -2.51
N PRO A 281 -11.14 9.34 -2.39
CA PRO A 281 -11.21 8.01 -3.00
C PRO A 281 -11.44 8.08 -4.52
N ILE A 282 -11.07 7.01 -5.22
CA ILE A 282 -11.55 6.78 -6.58
C ILE A 282 -12.99 6.26 -6.49
N LYS A 283 -13.92 6.94 -7.13
CA LYS A 283 -15.34 6.57 -7.13
C LYS A 283 -15.56 5.18 -7.74
N GLY A 284 -16.21 4.30 -6.98
CA GLY A 284 -16.44 2.90 -7.35
C GLY A 284 -15.27 1.95 -7.02
N HIS A 285 -14.24 2.43 -6.32
CA HIS A 285 -13.19 1.60 -5.74
C HIS A 285 -13.53 1.37 -4.27
N PHE A 286 -14.18 0.24 -3.95
CA PHE A 286 -14.80 -0.02 -2.65
C PHE A 286 -13.83 0.17 -1.47
N GLU A 287 -12.60 -0.34 -1.58
CA GLU A 287 -11.57 -0.22 -0.56
C GLU A 287 -11.21 1.24 -0.28
N GLN A 288 -10.96 2.03 -1.33
CA GLN A 288 -10.65 3.46 -1.14
C GLN A 288 -11.86 4.24 -0.61
N GLU A 289 -13.08 3.88 -1.01
CA GLU A 289 -14.29 4.52 -0.48
C GLU A 289 -14.51 4.20 1.00
N ASP A 290 -14.21 2.96 1.43
CA ASP A 290 -14.26 2.58 2.84
C ASP A 290 -13.15 3.28 3.63
N ASN A 291 -11.91 3.22 3.19
CA ASN A 291 -10.77 3.90 3.82
C ASN A 291 -10.99 5.42 3.97
N ALA A 292 -11.49 6.08 2.90
CA ALA A 292 -11.80 7.52 2.96
C ALA A 292 -12.90 7.82 3.97
N ARG A 293 -13.95 7.00 4.02
CA ARG A 293 -15.08 7.17 4.94
C ARG A 293 -14.65 7.04 6.40
N ASP A 294 -13.76 6.11 6.69
CA ASP A 294 -13.19 5.92 8.04
C ASP A 294 -12.39 7.14 8.50
N GLU A 295 -11.81 7.89 7.54
CA GLU A 295 -11.12 9.17 7.78
C GLU A 295 -12.03 10.40 7.66
N GLY A 296 -13.33 10.21 7.44
CA GLY A 296 -14.33 11.27 7.35
C GLY A 296 -14.38 11.97 5.98
N PHE A 297 -13.90 11.30 4.90
CA PHE A 297 -13.92 11.84 3.54
C PHE A 297 -14.77 11.02 2.58
N VAL A 298 -15.23 11.68 1.52
CA VAL A 298 -15.94 11.10 0.39
C VAL A 298 -15.41 11.69 -0.91
N PHE A 299 -15.74 11.11 -2.06
CA PHE A 299 -15.27 11.61 -3.36
C PHE A 299 -15.68 13.07 -3.61
N GLU A 300 -16.87 13.47 -3.20
CA GLU A 300 -17.43 14.80 -3.41
C GLU A 300 -16.64 15.90 -2.65
N ASP A 301 -15.84 15.55 -1.65
CA ASP A 301 -14.97 16.49 -0.93
C ASP A 301 -13.91 17.13 -1.83
N ILE A 302 -13.65 16.56 -3.00
CA ILE A 302 -12.78 17.18 -4.00
C ILE A 302 -13.26 18.57 -4.42
N GLU A 303 -14.57 18.85 -4.36
CA GLU A 303 -15.12 20.14 -4.74
C GLU A 303 -14.79 21.27 -3.76
N ARG A 304 -14.52 20.92 -2.51
CA ARG A 304 -14.13 21.86 -1.43
C ARG A 304 -12.69 21.66 -0.97
N LEU A 305 -11.84 21.11 -1.83
CA LEU A 305 -10.46 20.74 -1.49
C LEU A 305 -9.63 21.92 -1.00
N ASP A 306 -9.85 23.13 -1.53
CA ASP A 306 -9.19 24.37 -1.09
C ASP A 306 -9.48 24.69 0.39
N SER A 307 -10.74 24.65 0.80
CA SER A 307 -11.12 24.89 2.20
C SER A 307 -10.59 23.79 3.13
N LEU A 308 -10.65 22.53 2.71
CA LEU A 308 -10.10 21.42 3.48
C LEU A 308 -8.58 21.55 3.70
N ILE A 309 -7.84 21.97 2.69
CA ILE A 309 -6.40 22.21 2.82
C ILE A 309 -6.12 23.33 3.82
N LEU A 310 -6.83 24.46 3.72
CA LEU A 310 -6.68 25.60 4.64
C LEU A 310 -7.01 25.20 6.08
N ASP A 311 -8.08 24.44 6.29
CA ASP A 311 -8.45 23.93 7.60
C ASP A 311 -7.35 23.01 8.17
N LYS A 312 -6.84 22.06 7.36
CA LYS A 312 -5.80 21.13 7.79
C LYS A 312 -4.44 21.81 8.06
N LEU A 313 -4.12 22.92 7.39
CA LEU A 313 -2.92 23.71 7.66
C LEU A 313 -2.92 24.38 9.05
N GLY A 314 -4.10 24.56 9.66
CA GLY A 314 -4.30 25.05 11.02
C GLY A 314 -4.29 23.98 12.11
N VAL A 315 -4.30 22.69 11.72
CA VAL A 315 -4.36 21.58 12.68
C VAL A 315 -2.98 21.33 13.28
N GLU A 316 -2.94 21.16 14.62
CA GLU A 316 -1.74 20.70 15.30
C GLU A 316 -1.42 19.24 14.93
N ARG A 317 -0.18 18.99 14.60
CA ARG A 317 0.29 17.62 14.28
C ARG A 317 0.28 16.75 15.53
N ARG A 318 -0.29 15.56 15.39
CA ARG A 318 -0.26 14.55 16.45
C ARG A 318 -0.10 13.17 15.82
N GLN A 319 0.82 12.39 16.36
CA GLN A 319 0.85 10.96 16.05
C GLN A 319 -0.46 10.34 16.57
N VAL A 320 -1.18 9.67 15.68
CA VAL A 320 -2.49 9.10 15.99
C VAL A 320 -2.36 7.63 16.34
N GLU A 321 -1.40 6.94 15.71
CA GLU A 321 -1.22 5.50 15.85
C GLU A 321 0.25 5.12 15.99
N GLU A 322 0.52 4.00 16.67
CA GLU A 322 1.85 3.43 16.79
C GLU A 322 2.17 2.54 15.58
N ASN A 323 3.45 2.50 15.20
CA ASN A 323 3.90 1.69 14.10
C ASN A 323 4.01 0.21 14.48
N GLY A 324 3.22 -0.63 13.84
CA GLY A 324 3.15 -2.08 14.07
C GLY A 324 4.23 -2.92 13.37
N ALA A 325 5.14 -2.33 12.60
CA ALA A 325 6.11 -3.08 11.80
C ALA A 325 6.97 -4.04 12.65
N LYS A 326 7.47 -3.57 13.78
CA LYS A 326 8.26 -4.40 14.70
C LYS A 326 7.46 -5.57 15.26
N LYS A 327 6.21 -5.32 15.68
CA LYS A 327 5.32 -6.38 16.18
C LYS A 327 5.01 -7.42 15.12
N ALA A 328 4.80 -6.99 13.86
CA ALA A 328 4.63 -7.91 12.74
C ALA A 328 5.89 -8.76 12.50
N ALA A 329 7.07 -8.14 12.53
CA ALA A 329 8.33 -8.83 12.37
C ALA A 329 8.57 -9.88 13.47
N GLU A 330 8.30 -9.55 14.73
CA GLU A 330 8.40 -10.48 15.87
C GLU A 330 7.49 -11.70 15.66
N ILE A 331 6.23 -11.51 15.26
CA ILE A 331 5.28 -12.60 14.99
C ILE A 331 5.80 -13.53 13.87
N ILE A 332 6.39 -12.96 12.81
CA ILE A 332 6.94 -13.73 11.69
C ILE A 332 8.18 -14.51 12.12
N GLN A 333 9.09 -13.90 12.90
CA GLN A 333 10.30 -14.56 13.40
C GLN A 333 9.96 -15.68 14.39
N ASP A 334 8.98 -15.51 15.25
CA ASP A 334 8.51 -16.55 16.17
C ASP A 334 8.00 -17.79 15.38
N LEU A 335 7.20 -17.57 14.33
CA LEU A 335 6.74 -18.68 13.49
C LEU A 335 7.89 -19.36 12.74
N LEU A 336 8.86 -18.59 12.24
CA LEU A 336 10.04 -19.12 11.57
C LEU A 336 10.88 -20.01 12.51
N HIS A 337 11.04 -19.61 13.76
CA HIS A 337 11.75 -20.42 14.77
C HIS A 337 11.01 -21.73 15.09
N LEU A 338 9.69 -21.69 15.21
CA LEU A 338 8.86 -22.89 15.42
C LEU A 338 8.92 -23.89 14.25
N SER A 339 9.10 -23.39 13.03
CA SER A 339 9.15 -24.20 11.82
C SER A 339 10.51 -24.89 11.59
N ASN A 340 11.56 -24.46 12.28
CA ASN A 340 12.91 -25.03 12.18
C ASN A 340 13.16 -26.15 13.22
N HIS A 341 12.18 -26.49 14.04
CA HIS A 341 12.21 -27.57 15.04
C HIS A 341 11.18 -28.64 14.69
#